data_79c3ffbde8553a8f43556f3a45cca7e7
#
_entry.id   79c3ffbde8553a8f43556f3a45cca7e7
#
_cell.length_a   1.000
_cell.length_b   1.000
_cell.length_c   1.000
_cell.angle_alpha   90.00
_cell.angle_beta   90.00
_cell.angle_gamma   90.00
#
_symmetry.space_group_name_H-M   'P 1'
#
loop_
_entity.id
_entity.type
_entity.pdbx_description
1 polymer ?
#
loop_
_entity_poly.entity_id
_entity_poly.type
_entity_poly.pdbx_seq_one_letter_code
_entity_poly.pdbx_strand_id
1 'polypeptide(L)'
;IDKALADLNGNTAAFRLSEERAYIEGISQEVANTIFLGDEKLNPERFTGFAPRFSTVNTATANNAENVIDAGGTGTDNASIWLIGWGPNTVHGIYPKGSQAGLQMTDKGQVTIENADGNGGRMEAYRSHYRWDLGLTVRDWRYVVRICNIDRSLLTRDGSSGPDLPELMFTATEMVPNLSGARFAFYMDRSIRTIARQQAAAGTAAS
;
A
#
# COMPACT_ATOMS: atom_id res chain seq x y z
N ILE A 1 -12.86 11.91 20.94
CA ILE A 1 -14.30 12.01 20.68
C ILE A 1 -14.94 12.77 21.84
N ASP A 2 -15.73 13.78 21.51
CA ASP A 2 -16.44 14.57 22.51
C ASP A 2 -17.35 13.66 23.38
N LYS A 3 -17.19 13.80 24.71
CA LYS A 3 -17.95 13.00 25.67
C LYS A 3 -19.44 13.29 25.62
N ALA A 4 -19.82 14.57 25.49
CA ALA A 4 -21.23 14.96 25.48
C ALA A 4 -21.96 14.38 24.27
N LEU A 5 -21.33 14.37 23.10
CA LEU A 5 -21.87 13.75 21.89
C LEU A 5 -21.97 12.23 22.02
N ALA A 6 -20.92 11.59 22.57
CA ALA A 6 -20.88 10.15 22.72
C ALA A 6 -21.95 9.62 23.68
N ASP A 7 -22.24 10.36 24.75
CA ASP A 7 -23.19 9.97 25.79
C ASP A 7 -24.65 10.32 25.46
N LEU A 8 -24.88 11.16 24.44
CA LEU A 8 -26.20 11.73 24.12
C LEU A 8 -27.30 10.67 23.89
N ASN A 9 -26.96 9.54 23.27
CA ASN A 9 -27.92 8.49 22.90
C ASN A 9 -27.79 7.21 23.77
N GLY A 10 -27.02 7.24 24.84
CA GLY A 10 -26.84 6.11 25.76
C GLY A 10 -26.09 4.90 25.17
N ASN A 11 -25.58 4.98 23.94
CA ASN A 11 -24.79 3.92 23.29
C ASN A 11 -23.37 4.41 22.95
N THR A 12 -22.66 4.88 23.96
CA THR A 12 -21.32 5.46 23.87
C THR A 12 -20.32 4.57 23.13
N ALA A 13 -20.34 3.25 23.38
CA ALA A 13 -19.37 2.32 22.77
C ALA A 13 -19.57 2.19 21.26
N ALA A 14 -20.81 2.07 20.77
CA ALA A 14 -21.09 1.94 19.35
C ALA A 14 -20.84 3.27 18.61
N PHE A 15 -21.16 4.39 19.22
CA PHE A 15 -20.86 5.69 18.66
C PHE A 15 -19.35 5.90 18.51
N ARG A 16 -18.57 5.63 19.57
CA ARG A 16 -17.11 5.71 19.52
C ARG A 16 -16.53 4.83 18.43
N LEU A 17 -16.97 3.57 18.31
CA LEU A 17 -16.50 2.66 17.28
C LEU A 17 -16.83 3.16 15.87
N SER A 18 -17.98 3.80 15.67
CA SER A 18 -18.37 4.39 14.39
C SER A 18 -17.44 5.50 13.96
N GLU A 19 -17.14 6.42 14.88
CA GLU A 19 -16.23 7.54 14.63
C GLU A 19 -14.77 7.07 14.42
N GLU A 20 -14.35 6.08 15.19
CA GLU A 20 -12.99 5.53 15.12
C GLU A 20 -12.68 4.81 13.81
N ARG A 21 -13.68 4.28 13.09
CA ARG A 21 -13.49 3.60 11.80
C ARG A 21 -12.77 4.44 10.76
N ALA A 22 -13.06 5.74 10.70
CA ALA A 22 -12.40 6.64 9.75
C ALA A 22 -10.89 6.78 10.05
N TYR A 23 -10.52 6.82 11.32
CA TYR A 23 -9.11 6.89 11.73
C TYR A 23 -8.38 5.58 11.47
N ILE A 24 -9.03 4.43 11.73
CA ILE A 24 -8.47 3.10 11.43
C ILE A 24 -8.22 2.94 9.93
N GLU A 25 -9.17 3.38 9.10
CA GLU A 25 -9.01 3.39 7.65
C GLU A 25 -7.86 4.29 7.21
N GLY A 26 -7.76 5.51 7.76
CA GLY A 26 -6.64 6.42 7.49
C GLY A 26 -5.28 5.82 7.84
N ILE A 27 -5.15 5.17 9.00
CA ILE A 27 -3.93 4.45 9.39
C ILE A 27 -3.60 3.33 8.39
N SER A 28 -4.61 2.57 7.98
CA SER A 28 -4.44 1.46 7.02
C SER A 28 -3.96 1.95 5.65
N GLN A 29 -4.51 3.07 5.18
CA GLN A 29 -4.09 3.72 3.93
C GLN A 29 -2.65 4.24 4.02
N GLU A 30 -2.29 4.88 5.12
CA GLU A 30 -0.93 5.38 5.34
C GLU A 30 0.10 4.25 5.42
N VAL A 31 -0.23 3.15 6.08
CA VAL A 31 0.61 1.94 6.12
C VAL A 31 0.78 1.35 4.72
N ALA A 32 -0.31 1.20 3.96
CA ALA A 32 -0.26 0.71 2.59
C ALA A 32 0.60 1.62 1.70
N ASN A 33 0.43 2.93 1.80
CA ASN A 33 1.24 3.91 1.08
C ASN A 33 2.73 3.79 1.45
N THR A 34 3.04 3.64 2.73
CA THR A 34 4.42 3.50 3.21
C THR A 34 5.06 2.19 2.72
N ILE A 35 4.33 1.07 2.68
CA ILE A 35 4.84 -0.20 2.15
C ILE A 35 5.28 -0.06 0.69
N PHE A 36 4.55 0.67 -0.14
CA PHE A 36 4.88 0.84 -1.55
C PHE A 36 5.81 2.02 -1.83
N LEU A 37 5.55 3.18 -1.24
CA LEU A 37 6.17 4.46 -1.60
C LEU A 37 7.01 5.08 -0.48
N GLY A 38 7.08 4.47 0.69
CA GLY A 38 7.88 4.99 1.81
C GLY A 38 9.34 5.16 1.42
N ASP A 39 9.92 6.30 1.75
CA ASP A 39 11.33 6.60 1.57
C ASP A 39 11.85 7.35 2.80
N GLU A 40 12.70 6.69 3.56
CA GLU A 40 13.31 7.23 4.78
C GLU A 40 14.23 8.43 4.53
N LYS A 41 14.73 8.59 3.30
CA LYS A 41 15.57 9.74 2.92
C LYS A 41 14.76 11.01 2.75
N LEU A 42 13.52 10.88 2.26
CA LEU A 42 12.61 12.00 2.07
C LEU A 42 11.76 12.26 3.31
N ASN A 43 11.33 11.18 3.98
CA ASN A 43 10.48 11.21 5.16
C ASN A 43 11.04 10.26 6.23
N PRO A 44 11.86 10.75 7.18
CA PRO A 44 12.49 9.91 8.20
C PRO A 44 11.51 9.15 9.12
N GLU A 45 10.24 9.56 9.14
CA GLU A 45 9.16 8.91 9.89
C GLU A 45 8.64 7.63 9.24
N ARG A 46 9.01 7.38 7.96
CA ARG A 46 8.58 6.22 7.18
C ARG A 46 9.74 5.25 6.98
N PHE A 47 9.43 3.97 6.98
CA PHE A 47 10.41 2.97 6.56
C PHE A 47 10.50 2.89 5.03
N THR A 48 11.64 2.39 4.52
CA THR A 48 11.86 2.22 3.08
C THR A 48 10.96 1.13 2.51
N GLY A 49 10.06 1.52 1.61
CA GLY A 49 9.12 0.67 0.90
C GLY A 49 9.72 0.00 -0.35
N PHE A 50 8.83 -0.43 -1.25
CA PHE A 50 9.24 -1.09 -2.49
C PHE A 50 9.78 -0.12 -3.55
N ALA A 51 9.16 1.05 -3.75
CA ALA A 51 9.51 1.96 -4.84
C ALA A 51 10.96 2.45 -4.80
N PRO A 52 11.52 2.87 -3.65
CA PRO A 52 12.93 3.24 -3.56
C PRO A 52 13.87 2.07 -3.81
N ARG A 53 13.48 0.84 -3.44
CA ARG A 53 14.30 -0.37 -3.65
C ARG A 53 14.34 -0.80 -5.11
N PHE A 54 13.27 -0.61 -5.88
CA PHE A 54 13.12 -0.97 -7.30
C PHE A 54 12.95 0.29 -8.15
N SER A 55 13.89 1.24 -8.02
CA SER A 55 13.80 2.57 -8.62
C SER A 55 14.44 2.70 -10.00
N THR A 56 15.23 1.71 -10.43
CA THR A 56 15.97 1.76 -11.69
C THR A 56 15.67 0.54 -12.57
N VAL A 57 15.69 0.74 -13.88
CA VAL A 57 15.67 -0.32 -14.90
C VAL A 57 17.08 -0.68 -15.39
N ASN A 58 18.10 0.02 -14.90
CA ASN A 58 19.47 -0.18 -15.35
C ASN A 58 20.17 -1.25 -14.51
N THR A 59 20.35 -2.43 -15.08
CA THR A 59 21.01 -3.60 -14.48
C THR A 59 22.48 -3.36 -14.14
N ALA A 60 23.14 -2.41 -14.81
CA ALA A 60 24.51 -2.03 -14.47
C ALA A 60 24.59 -1.24 -13.13
N THR A 61 23.47 -0.66 -12.69
CA THR A 61 23.42 0.12 -11.44
C THR A 61 23.00 -0.73 -10.25
N ALA A 62 22.10 -1.68 -10.45
CA ALA A 62 21.58 -2.52 -9.38
C ALA A 62 21.09 -3.87 -9.93
N ASN A 63 21.43 -4.97 -9.24
CA ASN A 63 21.03 -6.32 -9.67
C ASN A 63 19.51 -6.53 -9.67
N ASN A 64 18.79 -5.91 -8.76
CA ASN A 64 17.33 -6.00 -8.69
C ASN A 64 16.60 -5.25 -9.80
N ALA A 65 17.32 -4.47 -10.61
CA ALA A 65 16.78 -3.86 -11.83
C ALA A 65 16.37 -4.92 -12.87
N GLU A 66 16.90 -6.14 -12.80
CA GLU A 66 16.43 -7.27 -13.60
C GLU A 66 14.94 -7.57 -13.41
N ASN A 67 14.40 -7.27 -12.22
CA ASN A 67 12.98 -7.46 -11.90
C ASN A 67 12.15 -6.17 -12.06
N VAL A 68 12.64 -5.20 -12.83
CA VAL A 68 11.90 -3.98 -13.17
C VAL A 68 11.64 -3.95 -14.67
N ILE A 69 10.37 -4.08 -15.02
CA ILE A 69 9.89 -4.03 -16.42
C ILE A 69 9.50 -2.57 -16.72
N ASP A 70 10.04 -2.02 -17.78
CA ASP A 70 9.65 -0.69 -18.27
C ASP A 70 8.51 -0.83 -19.30
N ALA A 71 7.37 -0.23 -19.00
CA ALA A 71 6.23 -0.18 -19.92
C ALA A 71 6.36 0.96 -20.97
N GLY A 72 7.45 1.75 -20.94
CA GLY A 72 7.79 2.73 -21.97
C GLY A 72 7.04 4.05 -21.89
N GLY A 73 6.22 4.29 -20.86
CA GLY A 73 5.52 5.56 -20.69
C GLY A 73 6.46 6.69 -20.27
N THR A 74 6.29 7.86 -20.92
CA THR A 74 7.08 9.07 -20.64
C THR A 74 6.26 10.21 -20.03
N GLY A 75 4.96 9.95 -19.76
CA GLY A 75 4.04 10.93 -19.17
C GLY A 75 4.36 11.26 -17.71
N THR A 76 3.61 12.20 -17.16
CA THR A 76 3.72 12.63 -15.76
C THR A 76 2.76 11.88 -14.83
N ASP A 77 1.81 11.14 -15.38
CA ASP A 77 0.77 10.37 -14.69
C ASP A 77 1.04 8.86 -14.67
N ASN A 78 2.32 8.50 -14.76
CA ASN A 78 2.77 7.11 -14.78
C ASN A 78 2.37 6.34 -13.52
N ALA A 79 1.89 5.13 -13.73
CA ALA A 79 1.56 4.17 -12.68
C ALA A 79 2.56 3.01 -12.66
N SER A 80 2.45 2.18 -11.61
CA SER A 80 3.19 0.92 -11.51
C SER A 80 2.26 -0.22 -11.09
N ILE A 81 2.57 -1.43 -11.60
CA ILE A 81 2.01 -2.69 -11.12
C ILE A 81 3.12 -3.43 -10.38
N TRP A 82 2.76 -4.07 -9.29
CA TRP A 82 3.68 -4.85 -8.47
C TRP A 82 3.22 -6.29 -8.38
N LEU A 83 4.11 -7.24 -8.65
CA LEU A 83 3.95 -8.65 -8.31
C LEU A 83 4.84 -8.94 -7.10
N ILE A 84 4.24 -9.37 -6.00
CA ILE A 84 4.95 -9.60 -4.74
C ILE A 84 4.66 -11.02 -4.25
N GLY A 85 5.72 -11.78 -4.00
CA GLY A 85 5.66 -13.10 -3.38
C GLY A 85 5.90 -13.01 -1.87
N TRP A 86 4.81 -13.07 -1.09
CA TRP A 86 4.86 -13.01 0.37
C TRP A 86 5.25 -14.36 0.97
N GLY A 87 6.22 -14.35 1.85
CA GLY A 87 6.66 -15.56 2.55
C GLY A 87 7.80 -15.29 3.54
N PRO A 88 8.08 -16.22 4.45
CA PRO A 88 9.08 -16.04 5.50
C PRO A 88 10.51 -15.89 4.97
N ASN A 89 10.81 -16.44 3.79
CA ASN A 89 12.12 -16.38 3.16
C ASN A 89 12.19 -15.39 1.99
N THR A 90 11.09 -14.75 1.64
CA THR A 90 10.97 -13.84 0.49
C THR A 90 10.72 -12.41 0.96
N VAL A 91 9.47 -12.02 1.05
CA VAL A 91 9.04 -10.70 1.50
C VAL A 91 8.06 -10.86 2.65
N HIS A 92 8.29 -10.17 3.75
CA HIS A 92 7.34 -10.17 4.87
C HIS A 92 7.43 -8.89 5.70
N GLY A 93 6.36 -8.61 6.44
CA GLY A 93 6.35 -7.59 7.48
C GLY A 93 7.12 -8.02 8.70
N ILE A 94 7.77 -7.08 9.36
CA ILE A 94 8.47 -7.28 10.62
C ILE A 94 7.94 -6.33 11.68
N TYR A 95 8.07 -6.71 12.93
CA TYR A 95 7.73 -5.88 14.09
C TYR A 95 8.74 -6.11 15.22
N PRO A 96 8.94 -5.14 16.14
CA PRO A 96 9.90 -5.25 17.21
C PRO A 96 9.60 -6.42 18.16
N LYS A 97 10.65 -7.10 18.64
CA LYS A 97 10.53 -8.13 19.67
C LYS A 97 9.90 -7.51 20.93
N GLY A 98 8.84 -8.11 21.44
CA GLY A 98 8.09 -7.62 22.59
C GLY A 98 6.90 -6.72 22.24
N SER A 99 6.69 -6.38 20.96
CA SER A 99 5.47 -5.79 20.43
C SER A 99 4.53 -6.87 19.90
N GLN A 100 3.29 -6.50 19.58
CA GLN A 100 2.32 -7.38 18.92
C GLN A 100 2.20 -7.02 17.44
N ALA A 101 1.98 -8.03 16.60
CA ALA A 101 1.70 -7.82 15.20
C ALA A 101 0.32 -7.16 15.00
N GLY A 102 0.24 -6.23 14.04
CA GLY A 102 -1.00 -5.58 13.65
C GLY A 102 -1.32 -4.31 14.45
N LEU A 103 -2.52 -3.79 14.20
CA LEU A 103 -3.02 -2.58 14.85
C LEU A 103 -3.43 -2.89 16.29
N GLN A 104 -2.85 -2.16 17.23
CA GLN A 104 -3.17 -2.24 18.65
C GLN A 104 -4.03 -1.03 19.03
N MET A 105 -5.06 -1.27 19.83
CA MET A 105 -5.92 -0.23 20.37
C MET A 105 -5.85 -0.28 21.89
N THR A 106 -5.71 0.88 22.52
CA THR A 106 -5.80 1.04 23.98
C THR A 106 -6.82 2.14 24.27
N ASP A 107 -7.87 1.79 24.99
CA ASP A 107 -8.81 2.80 25.54
C ASP A 107 -8.15 3.53 26.70
N LYS A 108 -8.01 4.85 26.57
CA LYS A 108 -7.48 5.74 27.62
C LYS A 108 -8.58 6.30 28.51
N GLY A 109 -9.83 5.94 28.23
CA GLY A 109 -10.97 6.44 28.97
C GLY A 109 -11.26 7.92 28.73
N GLN A 110 -11.88 8.55 29.75
CA GLN A 110 -12.19 9.98 29.73
C GLN A 110 -10.93 10.81 30.03
N VAL A 111 -10.73 11.84 29.26
CA VAL A 111 -9.62 12.80 29.42
C VAL A 111 -10.12 14.22 29.20
N THR A 112 -9.53 15.18 29.91
CA THR A 112 -9.75 16.61 29.64
C THR A 112 -8.80 17.04 28.53
N ILE A 113 -9.34 17.63 27.46
CA ILE A 113 -8.56 18.25 26.38
C ILE A 113 -8.47 19.74 26.67
N GLU A 114 -7.27 20.27 26.72
CA GLU A 114 -7.00 21.68 26.90
C GLU A 114 -6.85 22.37 25.54
N ASN A 115 -7.29 23.63 25.48
CA ASN A 115 -7.22 24.46 24.28
C ASN A 115 -7.93 23.86 23.03
N ALA A 116 -9.04 23.15 23.26
CA ALA A 116 -9.79 22.48 22.20
C ALA A 116 -10.35 23.44 21.12
N ASP A 117 -10.61 24.68 21.50
CA ASP A 117 -11.14 25.76 20.66
C ASP A 117 -10.07 26.75 20.17
N GLY A 118 -8.80 26.53 20.51
CA GLY A 118 -7.71 27.46 20.22
C GLY A 118 -7.66 28.72 21.12
N ASN A 119 -8.63 28.88 22.04
CA ASN A 119 -8.77 30.07 22.94
C ASN A 119 -8.59 29.72 24.42
N GLY A 120 -8.03 28.52 24.73
CA GLY A 120 -7.80 28.05 26.08
C GLY A 120 -8.99 27.35 26.73
N GLY A 121 -10.06 27.05 25.97
CA GLY A 121 -11.21 26.29 26.45
C GLY A 121 -10.84 24.82 26.76
N ARG A 122 -11.57 24.23 27.70
CA ARG A 122 -11.41 22.82 28.10
C ARG A 122 -12.67 22.05 27.80
N MET A 123 -12.49 20.79 27.32
CA MET A 123 -13.59 19.89 27.11
C MET A 123 -13.25 18.49 27.59
N GLU A 124 -14.26 17.72 27.98
CA GLU A 124 -14.12 16.31 28.30
C GLU A 124 -14.31 15.48 27.05
N ALA A 125 -13.42 14.52 26.82
CA ALA A 125 -13.45 13.64 25.67
C ALA A 125 -13.07 12.19 26.03
N TYR A 126 -13.55 11.23 25.25
CA TYR A 126 -13.03 9.89 25.24
C TYR A 126 -11.84 9.79 24.32
N ARG A 127 -10.78 9.11 24.74
CA ARG A 127 -9.55 8.97 23.97
C ARG A 127 -9.19 7.51 23.76
N SER A 128 -9.04 7.12 22.50
CA SER A 128 -8.45 5.85 22.09
C SER A 128 -7.07 6.08 21.52
N HIS A 129 -6.13 5.21 21.86
CA HIS A 129 -4.76 5.25 21.37
C HIS A 129 -4.53 4.07 20.43
N TYR A 130 -4.20 4.35 19.17
CA TYR A 130 -3.84 3.38 18.16
C TYR A 130 -2.34 3.36 17.94
N ARG A 131 -1.77 2.16 17.87
CA ARG A 131 -0.36 1.94 17.61
C ARG A 131 -0.19 0.78 16.65
N TRP A 132 0.67 0.96 15.65
CA TRP A 132 1.03 -0.09 14.71
C TRP A 132 2.55 -0.09 14.52
N ASP A 133 3.22 -1.08 15.08
CA ASP A 133 4.65 -1.27 14.90
C ASP A 133 4.86 -2.18 13.69
N LEU A 134 5.34 -1.62 12.59
CA LEU A 134 5.50 -2.31 11.32
C LEU A 134 6.79 -1.88 10.62
N GLY A 135 7.43 -2.84 9.99
CA GLY A 135 8.52 -2.63 9.04
C GLY A 135 8.40 -3.61 7.88
N LEU A 136 9.14 -3.39 6.81
CA LEU A 136 9.17 -4.23 5.63
C LEU A 136 10.57 -4.83 5.45
N THR A 137 10.66 -6.15 5.29
CA THR A 137 11.89 -6.82 4.86
C THR A 137 11.70 -7.51 3.53
N VAL A 138 12.71 -7.36 2.66
CA VAL A 138 12.85 -8.07 1.39
C VAL A 138 14.11 -8.92 1.52
N ARG A 139 13.95 -10.21 1.82
CA ARG A 139 15.06 -11.16 1.94
C ARG A 139 15.58 -11.62 0.59
N ASP A 140 14.66 -11.83 -0.33
CA ASP A 140 14.98 -12.21 -1.71
C ASP A 140 14.25 -11.27 -2.67
N TRP A 141 15.01 -10.41 -3.33
CA TRP A 141 14.49 -9.41 -4.26
C TRP A 141 13.88 -10.02 -5.52
N ARG A 142 14.25 -11.26 -5.88
CA ARG A 142 13.73 -11.99 -7.06
C ARG A 142 12.24 -12.32 -6.97
N TYR A 143 11.66 -12.23 -5.77
CA TYR A 143 10.22 -12.43 -5.51
C TYR A 143 9.40 -11.14 -5.55
N VAL A 144 10.00 -10.05 -6.01
CA VAL A 144 9.32 -8.78 -6.26
C VAL A 144 9.59 -8.34 -7.68
N VAL A 145 8.54 -8.14 -8.46
CA VAL A 145 8.64 -7.59 -9.82
C VAL A 145 7.84 -6.30 -9.89
N ARG A 146 8.43 -5.28 -10.46
CA ARG A 146 7.80 -4.00 -10.73
C ARG A 146 7.63 -3.79 -12.22
N ILE A 147 6.41 -3.50 -12.66
CA ILE A 147 6.14 -2.94 -13.98
C ILE A 147 5.96 -1.44 -13.77
N CYS A 148 6.88 -0.65 -14.27
CA CYS A 148 6.88 0.80 -14.09
C CYS A 148 6.56 1.53 -15.39
N ASN A 149 6.41 2.87 -15.32
CA ASN A 149 6.18 3.74 -16.46
C ASN A 149 4.94 3.36 -17.28
N ILE A 150 3.87 2.97 -16.61
CA ILE A 150 2.57 2.75 -17.26
C ILE A 150 1.89 4.10 -17.38
N ASP A 151 1.93 4.69 -18.55
CA ASP A 151 1.27 5.96 -18.86
C ASP A 151 -0.26 5.75 -18.89
N ARG A 152 -0.96 6.35 -17.93
CA ARG A 152 -2.42 6.18 -17.77
C ARG A 152 -3.21 6.77 -18.94
N SER A 153 -2.70 7.85 -19.52
CA SER A 153 -3.36 8.57 -20.62
C SER A 153 -3.34 7.79 -21.94
N LEU A 154 -2.36 6.90 -22.10
CA LEU A 154 -2.21 6.07 -23.31
C LEU A 154 -2.92 4.71 -23.23
N LEU A 155 -3.49 4.34 -22.08
CA LEU A 155 -4.12 3.04 -21.92
C LEU A 155 -5.45 2.95 -22.67
N THR A 156 -5.56 1.97 -23.57
CA THR A 156 -6.80 1.63 -24.28
C THR A 156 -7.33 0.26 -23.85
N ARG A 157 -8.63 0.04 -24.09
CA ARG A 157 -9.33 -1.21 -23.71
C ARG A 157 -8.88 -2.42 -24.49
N ASP A 158 -8.43 -2.23 -25.71
CA ASP A 158 -8.05 -3.24 -26.69
C ASP A 158 -6.53 -3.41 -26.82
N GLY A 159 -5.75 -2.67 -26.04
CA GLY A 159 -4.29 -2.69 -26.14
C GLY A 159 -3.73 -2.11 -27.44
N SER A 160 -4.56 -1.48 -28.27
CA SER A 160 -4.14 -0.90 -29.57
C SER A 160 -3.21 0.30 -29.43
N SER A 161 -3.23 0.93 -28.27
CA SER A 161 -2.34 2.04 -27.90
C SER A 161 -1.90 1.88 -26.45
N GLY A 162 -0.67 2.26 -26.17
CA GLY A 162 -0.06 2.04 -24.85
C GLY A 162 0.34 0.58 -24.61
N PRO A 163 0.74 0.26 -23.38
CA PRO A 163 1.22 -1.09 -23.05
C PRO A 163 0.07 -2.11 -22.94
N ASP A 164 0.33 -3.32 -23.40
CA ASP A 164 -0.50 -4.50 -23.13
C ASP A 164 -0.23 -4.97 -21.69
N LEU A 165 -1.15 -4.64 -20.77
CA LEU A 165 -0.98 -4.95 -19.36
C LEU A 165 -1.00 -6.46 -19.07
N PRO A 166 -1.91 -7.28 -19.62
CA PRO A 166 -1.88 -8.73 -19.51
C PRO A 166 -0.54 -9.33 -19.91
N GLU A 167 0.03 -8.96 -21.07
CA GLU A 167 1.32 -9.45 -21.53
C GLU A 167 2.44 -9.13 -20.55
N LEU A 168 2.51 -7.87 -20.07
CA LEU A 168 3.48 -7.46 -19.06
C LEU A 168 3.31 -8.19 -17.73
N MET A 169 2.07 -8.49 -17.33
CA MET A 169 1.80 -9.27 -16.12
C MET A 169 2.21 -10.73 -16.28
N PHE A 170 2.01 -11.34 -17.45
CA PHE A 170 2.55 -12.68 -17.74
C PHE A 170 4.07 -12.69 -17.71
N THR A 171 4.71 -11.74 -18.38
CA THR A 171 6.17 -11.58 -18.32
C THR A 171 6.66 -11.47 -16.89
N ALA A 172 5.99 -10.68 -16.04
CA ALA A 172 6.34 -10.57 -14.63
C ALA A 172 6.27 -11.90 -13.86
N THR A 173 5.33 -12.79 -14.21
CA THR A 173 5.23 -14.12 -13.55
C THR A 173 6.38 -15.04 -13.94
N GLU A 174 6.87 -14.95 -15.19
CA GLU A 174 7.99 -15.77 -15.68
C GLU A 174 9.35 -15.32 -15.10
N MET A 175 9.46 -14.08 -14.64
CA MET A 175 10.69 -13.57 -14.01
C MET A 175 10.90 -14.11 -12.59
N VAL A 176 9.88 -14.67 -11.98
CA VAL A 176 9.94 -15.19 -10.60
C VAL A 176 10.56 -16.60 -10.60
N PRO A 177 11.56 -16.90 -9.74
CA PRO A 177 12.25 -18.18 -9.75
C PRO A 177 11.35 -19.38 -9.45
N ASN A 178 10.34 -19.21 -8.59
CA ASN A 178 9.43 -20.30 -8.21
C ASN A 178 8.11 -19.74 -7.66
N LEU A 179 7.02 -20.07 -8.32
CA LEU A 179 5.67 -19.64 -7.92
C LEU A 179 5.11 -20.39 -6.71
N SER A 180 5.62 -21.59 -6.39
CA SER A 180 5.13 -22.39 -5.26
C SER A 180 5.79 -22.03 -3.92
N GLY A 181 6.86 -21.25 -3.93
CA GLY A 181 7.65 -20.91 -2.72
C GLY A 181 7.10 -19.74 -1.90
N ALA A 182 6.12 -19.01 -2.40
CA ALA A 182 5.57 -17.81 -1.79
C ALA A 182 4.11 -17.59 -2.18
N ARG A 183 3.42 -16.71 -1.46
CA ARG A 183 2.05 -16.31 -1.77
C ARG A 183 2.07 -15.08 -2.66
N PHE A 184 1.86 -15.27 -3.95
CA PHE A 184 1.90 -14.18 -4.93
C PHE A 184 0.60 -13.39 -5.00
N ALA A 185 0.75 -12.07 -5.15
CA ALA A 185 -0.36 -11.17 -5.43
C ALA A 185 0.11 -10.00 -6.30
N PHE A 186 -0.76 -9.60 -7.24
CA PHE A 186 -0.59 -8.36 -7.98
C PHE A 186 -1.22 -7.19 -7.22
N TYR A 187 -0.49 -6.09 -7.13
CA TYR A 187 -0.93 -4.83 -6.54
C TYR A 187 -0.90 -3.74 -7.60
N MET A 188 -2.01 -3.07 -7.77
CA MET A 188 -2.18 -2.02 -8.76
C MET A 188 -3.34 -1.10 -8.39
N ASP A 189 -3.35 0.08 -8.98
CA ASP A 189 -4.49 1.01 -8.87
C ASP A 189 -5.77 0.40 -9.46
N ARG A 190 -6.93 0.83 -8.94
CA ARG A 190 -8.24 0.34 -9.38
C ARG A 190 -8.49 0.60 -10.86
N SER A 191 -8.09 1.76 -11.37
CA SER A 191 -8.22 2.15 -12.79
C SER A 191 -7.39 1.23 -13.68
N ILE A 192 -6.13 0.99 -13.33
CA ILE A 192 -5.24 0.07 -14.03
C ILE A 192 -5.81 -1.35 -14.07
N ARG A 193 -6.32 -1.82 -12.92
CA ARG A 193 -6.95 -3.15 -12.83
C ARG A 193 -8.17 -3.28 -13.74
N THR A 194 -8.97 -2.23 -13.88
CA THR A 194 -10.13 -2.24 -14.75
C THR A 194 -9.71 -2.39 -16.21
N ILE A 195 -8.71 -1.63 -16.65
CA ILE A 195 -8.20 -1.69 -18.02
C ILE A 195 -7.53 -3.04 -18.29
N ALA A 196 -6.69 -3.53 -17.39
CA ALA A 196 -6.06 -4.86 -17.55
C ALA A 196 -7.09 -5.98 -17.75
N ARG A 197 -8.22 -5.94 -17.03
CA ARG A 197 -9.33 -6.89 -17.25
C ARG A 197 -10.02 -6.71 -18.60
N GLN A 198 -10.16 -5.47 -19.07
CA GLN A 198 -10.77 -5.18 -20.38
C GLN A 198 -9.88 -5.66 -21.52
N GLN A 199 -8.56 -5.41 -21.43
CA GLN A 199 -7.58 -5.92 -22.41
C GLN A 199 -7.57 -7.45 -22.43
N ALA A 200 -7.55 -8.12 -21.28
CA ALA A 200 -7.62 -9.57 -21.20
C ALA A 200 -8.91 -10.13 -21.84
N ALA A 201 -10.06 -9.47 -21.63
CA ALA A 201 -11.31 -9.88 -22.26
C ALA A 201 -11.33 -9.63 -23.78
N ALA A 202 -10.71 -8.55 -24.26
CA ALA A 202 -10.59 -8.26 -25.68
C ALA A 202 -9.69 -9.29 -26.40
N GLY A 203 -8.57 -9.67 -25.80
CA GLY A 203 -7.68 -10.70 -26.33
C GLY A 203 -8.35 -12.08 -26.47
N THR A 204 -9.21 -12.46 -25.54
CA THR A 204 -9.95 -13.74 -25.62
C THR A 204 -11.10 -13.70 -26.64
N ALA A 205 -11.59 -12.53 -27.04
CA ALA A 205 -12.63 -12.40 -28.04
C ALA A 205 -12.08 -12.39 -29.48
N ALA A 206 -10.78 -12.17 -29.65
CA ALA A 206 -10.09 -12.12 -30.95
C ALA A 206 -9.44 -13.46 -31.36
N SER A 207 -9.42 -14.43 -30.45
CA SER A 207 -8.94 -15.82 -30.67
C SER A 207 -10.10 -16.76 -30.94
#